data_9a1ea3a7a5ce6533c6be3bb32bfdd9e3
#
_entry.id   9a1ea3a7a5ce6533c6be3bb32bfdd9e3
#
_cell.length_a   1.000
_cell.length_b   1.000
_cell.length_c   1.000
_cell.angle_alpha   90.00
_cell.angle_beta   90.00
_cell.angle_gamma   90.00
#
_symmetry.space_group_name_H-M   'P 1'
#
loop_
_entity.id
_entity.type
_entity.pdbx_description
1 polymer ?
#
loop_
_entity_poly.entity_id
_entity_poly.type
_entity_poly.pdbx_seq_one_letter_code
_entity_poly.pdbx_strand_id
1 'polypeptide(L)'
;RLRLVIGDKRWSSWSLRPWIAMRRLGIGFEEIGIGLRRPDTASSILAHSPSGKVPALLVGDRLVWDSLAILEYLAEDHPSLWPHDRAARTHARCIAAEMHSSFQALRQSCPMDFLAWSPKTGLADDVQADIRRIVALWREARGRHGGDGPFLYGGFTAADAMFAPVVSRFASYVPDLVPYGDDGTAAAYVAMMMATPEMQAWGAGARAEA
;
A
#
# COMPACT_ATOMS: atom_id res chain seq x y z
N ARG A 1 -1.37 21.86 10.99
CA ARG A 1 -2.34 21.14 10.18
C ARG A 1 -1.59 20.21 9.23
N LEU A 2 -2.03 18.96 9.12
CA LEU A 2 -1.39 18.00 8.24
C LEU A 2 -1.93 18.13 6.80
N ARG A 3 -1.04 18.09 5.82
CA ARG A 3 -1.39 18.06 4.40
C ARG A 3 -0.62 16.92 3.73
N LEU A 4 -1.32 16.06 3.01
CA LEU A 4 -0.72 14.95 2.30
C LEU A 4 -0.77 15.21 0.80
N VAL A 5 0.41 15.31 0.19
CA VAL A 5 0.56 15.45 -1.26
C VAL A 5 0.50 14.06 -1.88
N ILE A 6 -0.46 13.83 -2.74
CA ILE A 6 -0.72 12.53 -3.38
C ILE A 6 -0.91 12.67 -4.88
N GLY A 7 -0.55 11.64 -5.62
CA GLY A 7 -0.94 11.50 -7.02
C GLY A 7 -2.38 11.03 -7.18
N ASP A 8 -2.83 10.94 -8.44
CA ASP A 8 -4.16 10.39 -8.77
C ASP A 8 -4.40 9.06 -8.07
N LYS A 9 -5.55 8.92 -7.44
CA LYS A 9 -5.91 7.71 -6.69
C LYS A 9 -5.99 6.46 -7.56
N ARG A 10 -6.31 6.61 -8.82
CA ARG A 10 -6.31 5.48 -9.76
C ARG A 10 -4.90 4.87 -9.94
N TRP A 11 -3.86 5.72 -10.03
CA TRP A 11 -2.52 5.32 -10.46
C TRP A 11 -1.46 5.30 -9.38
N SER A 12 -1.62 6.11 -8.32
CA SER A 12 -0.55 6.35 -7.35
C SER A 12 -0.51 5.32 -6.23
N SER A 13 0.18 4.22 -6.48
CA SER A 13 0.36 3.15 -5.51
C SER A 13 1.12 3.59 -4.25
N TRP A 14 2.13 4.44 -4.41
CA TRP A 14 2.92 4.95 -3.29
C TRP A 14 2.11 5.87 -2.38
N SER A 15 1.21 6.69 -2.95
CA SER A 15 0.36 7.61 -2.18
C SER A 15 -0.71 6.88 -1.37
N LEU A 16 -1.20 5.72 -1.82
CA LEU A 16 -2.18 4.92 -1.10
C LEU A 16 -1.68 4.51 0.29
N ARG A 17 -0.40 4.23 0.44
CA ARG A 17 0.19 3.70 1.68
C ARG A 17 0.00 4.63 2.88
N PRO A 18 0.52 5.86 2.90
CA PRO A 18 0.27 6.75 4.03
C PRO A 18 -1.19 7.18 4.12
N TRP A 19 -1.88 7.31 2.99
CA TRP A 19 -3.27 7.71 2.97
C TRP A 19 -4.16 6.72 3.74
N ILE A 20 -4.03 5.42 3.45
CA ILE A 20 -4.83 4.39 4.14
C ILE A 20 -4.52 4.33 5.64
N ALA A 21 -3.25 4.47 6.01
CA ALA A 21 -2.84 4.49 7.42
C ALA A 21 -3.45 5.68 8.16
N MET A 22 -3.37 6.88 7.59
CA MET A 22 -3.92 8.08 8.19
C MET A 22 -5.43 8.01 8.32
N ARG A 23 -6.12 7.51 7.30
CA ARG A 23 -7.58 7.29 7.35
C ARG A 23 -7.95 6.27 8.42
N ARG A 24 -7.24 5.15 8.46
CA ARG A 24 -7.51 4.08 9.45
C ARG A 24 -7.31 4.54 10.89
N LEU A 25 -6.33 5.41 11.13
CA LEU A 25 -6.05 5.98 12.44
C LEU A 25 -6.98 7.16 12.81
N GLY A 26 -7.83 7.60 11.91
CA GLY A 26 -8.69 8.76 12.12
C GLY A 26 -7.92 10.09 12.18
N ILE A 27 -6.73 10.15 11.60
CA ILE A 27 -5.93 11.36 11.52
C ILE A 27 -6.56 12.33 10.52
N GLY A 28 -6.86 13.55 10.97
CA GLY A 28 -7.36 14.60 10.09
C GLY A 28 -6.24 15.20 9.23
N PHE A 29 -6.42 15.23 7.92
CA PHE A 29 -5.49 15.84 6.99
C PHE A 29 -6.21 16.41 5.77
N GLU A 30 -5.54 17.35 5.11
CA GLU A 30 -5.94 17.90 3.82
C GLU A 30 -5.18 17.17 2.71
N GLU A 31 -5.86 16.83 1.64
CA GLU A 31 -5.25 16.25 0.45
C GLU A 31 -4.81 17.34 -0.53
N ILE A 32 -3.58 17.23 -1.03
CA ILE A 32 -3.10 18.01 -2.17
C ILE A 32 -2.92 17.05 -3.32
N GLY A 33 -3.87 17.06 -4.26
CA GLY A 33 -3.89 16.16 -5.42
C GLY A 33 -2.98 16.67 -6.54
N ILE A 34 -2.12 15.79 -7.05
CA ILE A 34 -1.27 16.03 -8.20
C ILE A 34 -1.72 15.11 -9.34
N GLY A 35 -2.09 15.70 -10.47
CA GLY A 35 -2.37 14.93 -11.68
C GLY A 35 -1.09 14.26 -12.21
N LEU A 36 -1.11 12.94 -12.30
CA LEU A 36 0.00 12.15 -12.84
C LEU A 36 -0.10 12.02 -14.36
N ARG A 37 1.03 11.69 -15.00
CA ARG A 37 1.11 11.47 -16.45
C ARG A 37 0.70 12.69 -17.28
N ARG A 38 0.97 13.89 -16.74
CA ARG A 38 0.70 15.18 -17.39
C ARG A 38 2.01 15.94 -17.59
N PRO A 39 2.06 16.88 -18.55
CA PRO A 39 3.28 17.68 -18.77
C PRO A 39 3.74 18.47 -17.55
N ASP A 40 2.81 18.89 -16.69
CA ASP A 40 3.07 19.69 -15.49
C ASP A 40 3.22 18.85 -14.20
N THR A 41 3.15 17.52 -14.29
CA THR A 41 3.24 16.64 -13.10
C THR A 41 4.51 16.92 -12.30
N ALA A 42 5.67 16.92 -12.94
CA ALA A 42 6.95 17.11 -12.27
C ALA A 42 7.04 18.48 -11.57
N SER A 43 6.66 19.56 -12.24
CA SER A 43 6.68 20.90 -11.64
C SER A 43 5.68 21.05 -10.51
N SER A 44 4.52 20.45 -10.63
CA SER A 44 3.49 20.45 -9.58
C SER A 44 3.97 19.72 -8.32
N ILE A 45 4.65 18.58 -8.45
CA ILE A 45 5.25 17.87 -7.31
C ILE A 45 6.36 18.71 -6.68
N LEU A 46 7.28 19.25 -7.48
CA LEU A 46 8.42 20.04 -6.99
C LEU A 46 8.00 21.30 -6.25
N ALA A 47 6.82 21.84 -6.52
CA ALA A 47 6.25 22.94 -5.76
C ALA A 47 5.98 22.60 -4.28
N HIS A 48 5.85 21.31 -3.96
CA HIS A 48 5.56 20.81 -2.61
C HIS A 48 6.70 19.97 -2.01
N SER A 49 7.43 19.23 -2.84
CA SER A 49 8.47 18.30 -2.38
C SER A 49 9.68 18.31 -3.32
N PRO A 50 10.86 18.70 -2.81
CA PRO A 50 12.10 18.64 -3.58
C PRO A 50 12.50 17.23 -4.06
N SER A 51 11.92 16.19 -3.45
CA SER A 51 12.16 14.80 -3.89
C SER A 51 11.66 14.54 -5.32
N GLY A 52 10.75 15.37 -5.82
CA GLY A 52 10.10 15.16 -7.12
C GLY A 52 9.16 13.96 -7.17
N LYS A 53 8.79 13.42 -6.00
CA LYS A 53 7.95 12.22 -5.88
C LYS A 53 6.79 12.44 -4.91
N VAL A 54 5.72 11.69 -5.13
CA VAL A 54 4.61 11.55 -4.19
C VAL A 54 4.64 10.16 -3.56
N PRO A 55 4.19 9.98 -2.31
CA PRO A 55 3.59 10.97 -1.41
C PRO A 55 4.61 11.85 -0.69
N ALA A 56 4.11 12.97 -0.15
CA ALA A 56 4.86 13.81 0.79
C ALA A 56 3.89 14.32 1.86
N LEU A 57 4.32 14.30 3.12
CA LEU A 57 3.54 14.80 4.24
C LEU A 57 4.10 16.15 4.70
N LEU A 58 3.25 17.16 4.72
CA LEU A 58 3.58 18.50 5.20
C LEU A 58 3.02 18.67 6.61
N VAL A 59 3.91 18.97 7.57
CA VAL A 59 3.60 19.17 8.99
C VAL A 59 4.13 20.55 9.42
N GLY A 60 3.31 21.60 9.27
CA GLY A 60 3.81 22.95 9.37
C GLY A 60 4.92 23.19 8.33
N ASP A 61 6.10 23.55 8.79
CA ASP A 61 7.29 23.79 7.94
C ASP A 61 8.11 22.50 7.71
N ARG A 62 7.72 21.40 8.32
CA ARG A 62 8.42 20.11 8.16
C ARG A 62 7.86 19.35 6.97
N LEU A 63 8.75 18.81 6.16
CA LEU A 63 8.45 17.92 5.06
C LEU A 63 8.91 16.49 5.40
N VAL A 64 8.03 15.51 5.24
CA VAL A 64 8.35 14.08 5.43
C VAL A 64 8.09 13.34 4.11
N TRP A 65 9.06 12.66 3.62
CA TRP A 65 9.03 11.76 2.46
C TRP A 65 9.98 10.60 2.77
N ASP A 66 9.89 9.45 2.20
CA ASP A 66 8.95 8.80 1.32
C ASP A 66 7.79 8.10 2.08
N SER A 67 7.09 7.14 1.42
CA SER A 67 5.93 6.47 2.03
C SER A 67 6.28 5.73 3.32
N LEU A 68 7.41 5.01 3.38
CA LEU A 68 7.81 4.28 4.58
C LEU A 68 8.26 5.24 5.69
N ALA A 69 9.00 6.29 5.35
CA ALA A 69 9.38 7.33 6.30
C ALA A 69 8.16 8.04 6.89
N ILE A 70 7.12 8.30 6.08
CA ILE A 70 5.86 8.86 6.57
C ILE A 70 5.20 7.91 7.58
N LEU A 71 5.14 6.62 7.29
CA LEU A 71 4.56 5.63 8.21
C LEU A 71 5.36 5.55 9.52
N GLU A 72 6.67 5.56 9.47
CA GLU A 72 7.52 5.59 10.67
C GLU A 72 7.34 6.89 11.47
N TYR A 73 7.24 8.03 10.80
CA TYR A 73 6.93 9.31 11.44
C TYR A 73 5.58 9.28 12.17
N LEU A 74 4.55 8.75 11.52
CA LEU A 74 3.23 8.62 12.14
C LEU A 74 3.24 7.63 13.31
N ALA A 75 4.07 6.60 13.26
CA ALA A 75 4.17 5.60 14.31
C ALA A 75 4.74 6.14 15.61
N GLU A 76 5.48 7.25 15.59
CA GLU A 76 5.96 7.92 16.82
C GLU A 76 4.80 8.36 17.72
N ASP A 77 3.72 8.87 17.12
CA ASP A 77 2.52 9.29 17.82
C ASP A 77 1.41 8.21 17.82
N HIS A 78 1.50 7.24 16.94
CA HIS A 78 0.54 6.16 16.76
C HIS A 78 1.24 4.79 16.78
N PRO A 79 1.71 4.34 17.96
CA PRO A 79 2.53 3.12 18.06
C PRO A 79 1.81 1.84 17.61
N SER A 80 0.48 1.85 17.51
CA SER A 80 -0.30 0.74 16.97
C SER A 80 -0.04 0.45 15.47
N LEU A 81 0.64 1.36 14.76
CA LEU A 81 1.08 1.12 13.39
C LEU A 81 2.12 -0.01 13.28
N TRP A 82 2.77 -0.38 14.37
CA TRP A 82 3.59 -1.58 14.44
C TRP A 82 3.06 -2.51 15.52
N PRO A 83 3.22 -3.85 15.37
CA PRO A 83 2.84 -4.79 16.42
C PRO A 83 3.49 -4.49 17.77
N HIS A 84 2.76 -4.67 18.86
CA HIS A 84 3.30 -4.46 20.20
C HIS A 84 4.36 -5.51 20.56
N ASP A 85 4.14 -6.77 20.18
CA ASP A 85 5.11 -7.85 20.38
C ASP A 85 6.37 -7.59 19.55
N ARG A 86 7.55 -7.76 20.16
CA ARG A 86 8.82 -7.47 19.52
C ARG A 86 9.11 -8.36 18.31
N ALA A 87 8.80 -9.65 18.41
CA ALA A 87 9.04 -10.58 17.31
C ALA A 87 8.13 -10.26 16.11
N ALA A 88 6.85 -10.05 16.36
CA ALA A 88 5.89 -9.63 15.34
C ALA A 88 6.28 -8.28 14.73
N ARG A 89 6.68 -7.32 15.54
CA ARG A 89 7.12 -6.00 15.08
C ARG A 89 8.37 -6.08 14.19
N THR A 90 9.33 -6.90 14.57
CA THR A 90 10.52 -7.15 13.76
C THR A 90 10.14 -7.74 12.40
N HIS A 91 9.30 -8.75 12.40
CA HIS A 91 8.82 -9.38 11.16
C HIS A 91 8.03 -8.40 10.29
N ALA A 92 7.14 -7.60 10.90
CA ALA A 92 6.36 -6.58 10.19
C ALA A 92 7.26 -5.56 9.48
N ARG A 93 8.31 -5.09 10.16
CA ARG A 93 9.31 -4.18 9.56
C ARG A 93 10.09 -4.85 8.43
N CYS A 94 10.46 -6.12 8.58
CA CYS A 94 11.14 -6.86 7.52
C CYS A 94 10.29 -6.95 6.26
N ILE A 95 9.04 -7.38 6.36
CA ILE A 95 8.20 -7.53 5.17
C ILE A 95 7.78 -6.18 4.57
N ALA A 96 7.62 -5.16 5.39
CA ALA A 96 7.35 -3.80 4.92
C ALA A 96 8.55 -3.23 4.13
N ALA A 97 9.77 -3.43 4.62
CA ALA A 97 11.00 -3.03 3.94
C ALA A 97 11.22 -3.81 2.64
N GLU A 98 10.95 -5.11 2.64
CA GLU A 98 11.01 -5.94 1.42
C GLU A 98 10.01 -5.46 0.38
N MET A 99 8.77 -5.15 0.78
CA MET A 99 7.78 -4.57 -0.13
C MET A 99 8.26 -3.23 -0.69
N HIS A 100 8.86 -2.39 0.14
CA HIS A 100 9.35 -1.08 -0.24
C HIS A 100 10.45 -1.14 -1.32
N SER A 101 11.37 -2.09 -1.20
CA SER A 101 12.58 -2.18 -2.03
C SER A 101 12.53 -3.23 -3.13
N SER A 102 11.51 -4.09 -3.17
CA SER A 102 11.48 -5.27 -4.05
C SER A 102 10.24 -5.33 -4.93
N PHE A 103 10.06 -6.44 -5.63
CA PHE A 103 8.90 -6.75 -6.47
C PHE A 103 8.76 -5.83 -7.69
N GLN A 104 9.86 -5.44 -8.29
CA GLN A 104 9.83 -4.56 -9.45
C GLN A 104 9.19 -5.20 -10.68
N ALA A 105 9.42 -6.50 -10.90
CA ALA A 105 8.81 -7.21 -12.01
C ALA A 105 7.28 -7.18 -11.92
N LEU A 106 6.72 -7.45 -10.73
CA LEU A 106 5.29 -7.33 -10.48
C LEU A 106 4.79 -5.91 -10.71
N ARG A 107 5.48 -4.90 -10.19
CA ARG A 107 5.07 -3.50 -10.34
C ARG A 107 5.04 -3.05 -11.79
N GLN A 108 6.00 -3.47 -12.59
CA GLN A 108 6.08 -3.12 -14.01
C GLN A 108 5.05 -3.84 -14.86
N SER A 109 4.85 -5.14 -14.60
CA SER A 109 3.92 -5.97 -15.36
C SER A 109 2.47 -5.74 -14.98
N CYS A 110 2.21 -5.43 -13.69
CA CYS A 110 0.89 -5.21 -13.10
C CYS A 110 0.86 -3.83 -12.40
N PRO A 111 1.00 -2.72 -13.14
CA PRO A 111 0.95 -1.38 -12.54
C PRO A 111 -0.42 -1.15 -11.91
N MET A 112 -0.45 -0.49 -10.76
CA MET A 112 -1.73 -0.22 -10.11
C MET A 112 -2.64 0.61 -11.04
N ASP A 113 -3.77 0.03 -11.36
CA ASP A 113 -4.95 0.68 -11.89
C ASP A 113 -6.11 0.28 -10.98
N PHE A 114 -6.42 1.14 -10.02
CA PHE A 114 -7.36 0.79 -8.95
C PHE A 114 -8.78 0.47 -9.45
N LEU A 115 -9.12 0.96 -10.62
CA LEU A 115 -10.45 0.77 -11.22
C LEU A 115 -10.50 -0.40 -12.21
N ALA A 116 -9.36 -1.00 -12.54
CA ALA A 116 -9.30 -2.02 -13.58
C ALA A 116 -9.70 -3.41 -13.07
N TRP A 117 -10.36 -4.14 -13.94
CA TRP A 117 -10.48 -5.58 -13.92
C TRP A 117 -9.91 -6.11 -15.24
N SER A 118 -8.70 -6.62 -15.18
CA SER A 118 -7.96 -7.07 -16.36
C SER A 118 -7.08 -8.28 -16.03
N PRO A 119 -7.69 -9.44 -15.73
CA PRO A 119 -6.94 -10.64 -15.37
C PRO A 119 -5.87 -10.98 -16.42
N LYS A 120 -4.67 -11.27 -15.95
CA LYS A 120 -3.52 -11.64 -16.78
C LYS A 120 -3.19 -13.11 -16.65
N THR A 121 -2.84 -13.73 -17.75
CA THR A 121 -2.28 -15.08 -17.84
C THR A 121 -0.93 -15.05 -18.52
N GLY A 122 -0.13 -16.12 -18.38
CA GLY A 122 1.16 -16.19 -19.03
C GLY A 122 2.16 -15.15 -18.56
N LEU A 123 2.11 -14.79 -17.27
CA LEU A 123 3.06 -13.86 -16.67
C LEU A 123 4.48 -14.42 -16.74
N ALA A 124 5.47 -13.55 -16.95
CA ALA A 124 6.89 -13.92 -16.97
C ALA A 124 7.33 -14.55 -15.64
N ASP A 125 8.38 -15.36 -15.68
CA ASP A 125 8.85 -16.14 -14.52
C ASP A 125 9.24 -15.26 -13.33
N ASP A 126 9.84 -14.10 -13.57
CA ASP A 126 10.21 -13.12 -12.55
C ASP A 126 8.98 -12.49 -11.87
N VAL A 127 7.93 -12.23 -12.63
CA VAL A 127 6.64 -11.74 -12.08
C VAL A 127 5.99 -12.82 -11.23
N GLN A 128 5.98 -14.07 -11.71
CA GLN A 128 5.45 -15.21 -10.96
C GLN A 128 6.22 -15.41 -9.65
N ALA A 129 7.55 -15.27 -9.66
CA ALA A 129 8.39 -15.36 -8.47
C ALA A 129 8.02 -14.29 -7.44
N ASP A 130 7.81 -13.06 -7.87
CA ASP A 130 7.35 -11.97 -7.00
C ASP A 130 6.00 -12.30 -6.34
N ILE A 131 5.04 -12.79 -7.10
CA ILE A 131 3.71 -13.17 -6.59
C ILE A 131 3.85 -14.30 -5.56
N ARG A 132 4.62 -15.35 -5.87
CA ARG A 132 4.86 -16.48 -4.94
C ARG A 132 5.50 -16.00 -3.64
N ARG A 133 6.45 -15.08 -3.72
CA ARG A 133 7.11 -14.52 -2.54
C ARG A 133 6.12 -13.78 -1.66
N ILE A 134 5.29 -12.93 -2.23
CA ILE A 134 4.27 -12.17 -1.49
C ILE A 134 3.25 -13.11 -0.84
N VAL A 135 2.75 -14.10 -1.57
CA VAL A 135 1.84 -15.13 -1.03
C VAL A 135 2.45 -15.82 0.18
N ALA A 136 3.73 -16.20 0.09
CA ALA A 136 4.46 -16.84 1.19
C ALA A 136 4.62 -15.89 2.40
N LEU A 137 4.96 -14.61 2.17
CA LEU A 137 5.09 -13.61 3.23
C LEU A 137 3.77 -13.40 3.98
N TRP A 138 2.66 -13.29 3.26
CA TRP A 138 1.35 -13.10 3.90
C TRP A 138 0.92 -14.34 4.69
N ARG A 139 1.16 -15.52 4.15
CA ARG A 139 0.88 -16.77 4.85
C ARG A 139 1.70 -16.89 6.14
N GLU A 140 2.98 -16.54 6.08
CA GLU A 140 3.85 -16.56 7.26
C GLU A 140 3.40 -15.55 8.32
N ALA A 141 3.14 -14.31 7.92
CA ALA A 141 2.67 -13.26 8.83
C ALA A 141 1.35 -13.66 9.51
N ARG A 142 0.38 -14.09 8.72
CA ARG A 142 -0.92 -14.53 9.24
C ARG A 142 -0.79 -15.76 10.14
N GLY A 143 -0.01 -16.74 9.73
CA GLY A 143 0.14 -18.00 10.48
C GLY A 143 0.86 -17.84 11.82
N ARG A 144 1.84 -16.94 11.88
CA ARG A 144 2.63 -16.72 13.10
C ARG A 144 2.05 -15.64 14.01
N HIS A 145 1.48 -14.59 13.44
CA HIS A 145 1.18 -13.36 14.16
C HIS A 145 -0.24 -12.82 13.92
N GLY A 146 -1.04 -13.49 13.08
CA GLY A 146 -2.38 -13.01 12.71
C GLY A 146 -3.40 -13.15 13.84
N GLY A 147 -3.25 -14.14 14.70
CA GLY A 147 -4.24 -14.40 15.76
C GLY A 147 -5.66 -14.48 15.18
N ASP A 148 -6.62 -13.94 15.91
CA ASP A 148 -8.03 -13.90 15.50
C ASP A 148 -8.40 -12.68 14.67
N GLY A 149 -7.48 -11.72 14.48
CA GLY A 149 -7.74 -10.52 13.70
C GLY A 149 -7.58 -10.74 12.19
N PRO A 150 -8.18 -9.89 11.36
CA PRO A 150 -8.21 -10.08 9.90
C PRO A 150 -6.96 -9.61 9.16
N PHE A 151 -6.14 -8.75 9.78
CA PHE A 151 -4.94 -8.19 9.15
C PHE A 151 -3.71 -9.09 9.32
N LEU A 152 -2.61 -8.76 8.67
CA LEU A 152 -1.39 -9.57 8.67
C LEU A 152 -0.89 -9.89 10.09
N TYR A 153 -1.03 -8.94 11.01
CA TYR A 153 -0.64 -9.04 12.42
C TYR A 153 -1.84 -8.93 13.36
N GLY A 154 -3.00 -9.38 12.93
CA GLY A 154 -4.24 -9.30 13.68
C GLY A 154 -4.94 -7.96 13.50
N GLY A 155 -4.49 -6.92 14.17
CA GLY A 155 -4.90 -5.53 13.92
C GLY A 155 -4.17 -4.92 12.71
N PHE A 156 -4.71 -3.80 12.21
CA PHE A 156 -4.10 -3.05 11.12
C PHE A 156 -2.74 -2.49 11.56
N THR A 157 -1.72 -2.67 10.72
CA THR A 157 -0.38 -2.10 10.91
C THR A 157 0.14 -1.44 9.64
N ALA A 158 1.30 -0.80 9.74
CA ALA A 158 2.01 -0.24 8.60
C ALA A 158 2.32 -1.29 7.51
N ALA A 159 2.47 -2.57 7.89
CA ALA A 159 2.65 -3.65 6.91
C ALA A 159 1.44 -3.76 5.97
N ASP A 160 0.21 -3.68 6.51
CA ASP A 160 -1.01 -3.68 5.68
C ASP A 160 -1.05 -2.45 4.77
N ALA A 161 -0.66 -1.28 5.27
CA ALA A 161 -0.57 -0.07 4.47
C ALA A 161 0.42 -0.23 3.32
N MET A 162 1.59 -0.82 3.58
CA MET A 162 2.61 -1.06 2.56
C MET A 162 2.16 -2.04 1.47
N PHE A 163 1.40 -3.06 1.83
CA PHE A 163 0.88 -4.06 0.89
C PHE A 163 -0.46 -3.67 0.24
N ALA A 164 -1.13 -2.60 0.66
CA ALA A 164 -2.41 -2.19 0.09
C ALA A 164 -2.38 -2.05 -1.45
N PRO A 165 -1.34 -1.47 -2.08
CA PRO A 165 -1.25 -1.44 -3.54
C PRO A 165 -1.13 -2.82 -4.18
N VAL A 166 -0.44 -3.76 -3.54
CA VAL A 166 -0.34 -5.15 -4.02
C VAL A 166 -1.69 -5.84 -3.97
N VAL A 167 -2.44 -5.64 -2.90
CA VAL A 167 -3.84 -6.11 -2.79
C VAL A 167 -4.65 -5.67 -4.00
N SER A 168 -4.59 -4.38 -4.35
CA SER A 168 -5.26 -3.83 -5.54
C SER A 168 -4.77 -4.48 -6.82
N ARG A 169 -3.46 -4.67 -6.98
CA ARG A 169 -2.87 -5.36 -8.16
C ARG A 169 -3.40 -6.78 -8.30
N PHE A 170 -3.44 -7.53 -7.21
CA PHE A 170 -3.96 -8.90 -7.26
C PHE A 170 -5.46 -8.92 -7.59
N ALA A 171 -6.24 -8.03 -7.00
CA ALA A 171 -7.65 -7.90 -7.33
C ALA A 171 -7.88 -7.58 -8.80
N SER A 172 -7.06 -6.71 -9.40
CA SER A 172 -7.20 -6.31 -10.80
C SER A 172 -6.69 -7.33 -11.80
N TYR A 173 -5.54 -7.97 -11.50
CA TYR A 173 -4.78 -8.73 -12.51
C TYR A 173 -4.60 -10.21 -12.19
N VAL A 174 -4.63 -10.61 -10.93
CA VAL A 174 -4.31 -11.98 -10.48
C VAL A 174 -5.37 -12.49 -9.50
N PRO A 175 -6.62 -12.65 -9.96
CA PRO A 175 -7.72 -13.02 -9.07
C PRO A 175 -7.61 -14.45 -8.52
N ASP A 176 -6.89 -15.34 -9.21
CA ASP A 176 -6.59 -16.69 -8.73
C ASP A 176 -5.13 -16.77 -8.31
N LEU A 177 -4.90 -16.93 -7.00
CA LEU A 177 -3.57 -17.04 -6.39
C LEU A 177 -3.14 -18.49 -6.15
N VAL A 178 -4.00 -19.46 -6.38
CA VAL A 178 -3.69 -20.89 -6.18
C VAL A 178 -2.47 -21.33 -7.01
N PRO A 179 -2.32 -20.96 -8.28
CA PRO A 179 -1.14 -21.30 -9.08
C PRO A 179 0.19 -20.78 -8.48
N TYR A 180 0.12 -19.80 -7.59
CA TYR A 180 1.27 -19.16 -6.94
C TYR A 180 1.50 -19.67 -5.50
N GLY A 181 0.90 -20.79 -5.14
CA GLY A 181 1.10 -21.43 -3.85
C GLY A 181 0.19 -20.93 -2.73
N ASP A 182 -0.91 -20.24 -3.06
CA ASP A 182 -1.89 -19.83 -2.07
C ASP A 182 -2.70 -21.02 -1.57
N ASP A 183 -2.83 -21.10 -0.25
CA ASP A 183 -3.69 -22.06 0.46
C ASP A 183 -5.07 -21.48 0.83
N GLY A 184 -5.40 -20.32 0.29
CA GLY A 184 -6.60 -19.54 0.60
C GLY A 184 -6.31 -18.32 1.49
N THR A 185 -5.18 -18.29 2.17
CA THR A 185 -4.80 -17.17 3.07
C THR A 185 -4.67 -15.86 2.31
N ALA A 186 -3.93 -15.85 1.20
CA ALA A 186 -3.73 -14.64 0.42
C ALA A 186 -5.03 -14.17 -0.25
N ALA A 187 -5.81 -15.06 -0.83
CA ALA A 187 -7.09 -14.73 -1.43
C ALA A 187 -8.06 -14.11 -0.40
N ALA A 188 -8.13 -14.67 0.80
CA ALA A 188 -8.95 -14.14 1.90
C ALA A 188 -8.46 -12.75 2.33
N TYR A 189 -7.15 -12.55 2.41
CA TYR A 189 -6.56 -11.25 2.76
C TYR A 189 -6.89 -10.18 1.71
N VAL A 190 -6.75 -10.50 0.43
CA VAL A 190 -7.14 -9.59 -0.67
C VAL A 190 -8.62 -9.19 -0.56
N ALA A 191 -9.50 -10.16 -0.40
CA ALA A 191 -10.93 -9.90 -0.29
C ALA A 191 -11.26 -9.03 0.93
N MET A 192 -10.67 -9.32 2.08
CA MET A 192 -10.85 -8.55 3.31
C MET A 192 -10.35 -7.11 3.14
N MET A 193 -9.14 -6.93 2.63
CA MET A 193 -8.55 -5.59 2.44
C MET A 193 -9.36 -4.75 1.47
N MET A 194 -9.75 -5.29 0.32
CA MET A 194 -10.57 -4.58 -0.67
C MET A 194 -11.93 -4.16 -0.12
N ALA A 195 -12.48 -4.92 0.83
CA ALA A 195 -13.76 -4.62 1.48
C ALA A 195 -13.65 -3.59 2.61
N THR A 196 -12.45 -3.20 3.03
CA THR A 196 -12.30 -2.18 4.08
C THR A 196 -12.89 -0.84 3.65
N PRO A 197 -13.46 -0.05 4.59
CA PRO A 197 -14.00 1.27 4.27
C PRO A 197 -12.96 2.18 3.61
N GLU A 198 -11.70 2.08 4.02
CA GLU A 198 -10.61 2.91 3.49
C GLU A 198 -10.30 2.59 2.02
N MET A 199 -10.21 1.31 1.66
CA MET A 199 -9.99 0.91 0.27
C MET A 199 -11.19 1.29 -0.61
N GLN A 200 -12.41 1.13 -0.10
CA GLN A 200 -13.62 1.57 -0.80
C GLN A 200 -13.65 3.09 -1.00
N ALA A 201 -13.24 3.86 0.01
CA ALA A 201 -13.15 5.32 -0.08
C ALA A 201 -12.08 5.76 -1.09
N TRP A 202 -10.93 5.09 -1.13
CA TRP A 202 -9.90 5.35 -2.15
C TRP A 202 -10.44 5.10 -3.55
N GLY A 203 -11.13 3.99 -3.76
CA GLY A 203 -11.77 3.65 -5.04
C GLY A 203 -12.83 4.67 -5.46
N ALA A 204 -13.65 5.14 -4.53
CA ALA A 204 -14.61 6.21 -4.79
C ALA A 204 -13.93 7.51 -5.22
N GLY A 205 -12.82 7.86 -4.56
CA GLY A 205 -11.98 9.01 -4.95
C GLY A 205 -11.40 8.83 -6.35
N ALA A 206 -10.88 7.65 -6.66
CA ALA A 206 -10.34 7.35 -7.99
C ALA A 206 -11.41 7.52 -9.10
N ARG A 207 -12.63 7.07 -8.85
CA ARG A 207 -13.75 7.26 -9.79
C ARG A 207 -14.13 8.74 -9.94
N ALA A 208 -14.08 9.51 -8.88
CA ALA A 208 -14.40 10.93 -8.89
C ALA A 208 -13.37 11.78 -9.65
N GLU A 209 -12.13 11.32 -9.76
CA GLU A 209 -11.04 11.97 -10.52
C GLU A 209 -11.07 11.63 -12.02
N ALA A 210 -11.84 10.64 -12.43
CA ALA A 210 -11.89 10.13 -13.80
C ALA A 210 -12.70 11.04 -14.76
#